data_bec156b5a73cb16d73dd59d21b7d0e58
#
_entry.id   bec156b5a73cb16d73dd59d21b7d0e58
#
_cell.length_a   1.000
_cell.length_b   1.000
_cell.length_c   1.000
_cell.angle_alpha   90.00
_cell.angle_beta   90.00
_cell.angle_gamma   90.00
#
_symmetry.space_group_name_H-M   'P 1'
#
loop_
_entity.id
_entity.type
_entity.pdbx_description
1 polymer ?
#
loop_
_entity_poly.entity_id
_entity_poly.type
_entity_poly.pdbx_seq_one_letter_code
_entity_poly.pdbx_strand_id
1 'polypeptide(L)'
;MSDYQRIATAIRFITEHARQQPSLDDIAAAVNLSPFHFQRLFSQWAGTSPKRFLQVLTLERGKFLLRQQLPLLEAADELGLSGSSRLH
;
A
#
# COMPACT_ATOMS: atom_id res chain seq x y z
N MET A 1 8.73 24.04 3.62
CA MET A 1 8.85 22.58 3.83
C MET A 1 10.04 22.06 3.04
N SER A 2 10.94 21.34 3.69
CA SER A 2 12.10 20.77 3.01
C SER A 2 11.70 19.55 2.19
N ASP A 3 12.58 19.12 1.30
CA ASP A 3 12.33 17.89 0.51
C ASP A 3 12.17 16.67 1.41
N TYR A 4 12.99 16.59 2.45
CA TYR A 4 12.85 15.51 3.42
C TYR A 4 11.45 15.51 4.05
N GLN A 5 10.98 16.68 4.46
CA GLN A 5 9.65 16.77 5.07
C GLN A 5 8.54 16.43 4.10
N ARG A 6 8.69 16.83 2.82
CA ARG A 6 7.71 16.47 1.80
C ARG A 6 7.65 14.98 1.58
N ILE A 7 8.81 14.33 1.51
CA ILE A 7 8.85 12.87 1.31
C ILE A 7 8.29 12.15 2.54
N ALA A 8 8.65 12.60 3.74
CA ALA A 8 8.10 12.01 4.96
C ALA A 8 6.59 12.15 5.03
N THR A 9 6.07 13.33 4.65
CA THR A 9 4.62 13.57 4.60
C THR A 9 3.95 12.69 3.56
N ALA A 10 4.58 12.54 2.38
CA ALA A 10 4.04 11.69 1.33
C ALA A 10 3.97 10.22 1.76
N ILE A 11 5.02 9.73 2.39
CA ILE A 11 5.04 8.35 2.88
C ILE A 11 3.93 8.13 3.91
N ARG A 12 3.75 9.08 4.81
CA ARG A 12 2.67 9.01 5.81
C ARG A 12 1.31 9.01 5.13
N PHE A 13 1.11 9.91 4.16
CA PHE A 13 -0.15 9.98 3.42
C PHE A 13 -0.44 8.66 2.72
N ILE A 14 0.54 8.10 2.02
CA ILE A 14 0.37 6.83 1.32
C ILE A 14 0.02 5.72 2.30
N THR A 15 0.73 5.66 3.43
CA THR A 15 0.49 4.63 4.44
C THR A 15 -0.90 4.73 5.04
N GLU A 16 -1.34 5.94 5.36
CA GLU A 16 -2.65 6.17 5.97
C GLU A 16 -3.79 5.95 5.00
N HIS A 17 -3.57 6.18 3.71
CA HIS A 17 -4.62 6.10 2.69
C HIS A 17 -4.44 4.93 1.72
N ALA A 18 -3.57 3.97 2.04
CA ALA A 18 -3.27 2.86 1.14
C ALA A 18 -4.52 2.10 0.72
N ARG A 19 -5.48 1.93 1.62
CA ARG A 19 -6.71 1.19 1.32
C ARG A 19 -7.55 1.85 0.23
N GLN A 20 -7.49 3.17 0.13
CA GLN A 20 -8.19 3.92 -0.90
C GLN A 20 -7.44 3.94 -2.23
N GLN A 21 -6.22 3.41 -2.28
CA GLN A 21 -5.39 3.38 -3.49
C GLN A 21 -5.27 4.76 -4.10
N PRO A 22 -4.67 5.73 -3.36
CA PRO A 22 -4.59 7.11 -3.86
C PRO A 22 -3.79 7.18 -5.15
N SER A 23 -4.21 8.07 -6.03
CA SER A 23 -3.53 8.30 -7.28
C SER A 23 -2.25 9.12 -7.06
N LEU A 24 -1.39 9.15 -8.09
CA LEU A 24 -0.22 10.01 -8.06
C LEU A 24 -0.61 11.47 -7.84
N ASP A 25 -1.69 11.91 -8.50
CA ASP A 25 -2.20 13.27 -8.35
C ASP A 25 -2.61 13.56 -6.90
N ASP A 26 -3.29 12.62 -6.26
CA ASP A 26 -3.72 12.78 -4.87
C ASP A 26 -2.52 12.94 -3.94
N ILE A 27 -1.52 12.10 -4.12
CA ILE A 27 -0.34 12.12 -3.25
C ILE A 27 0.45 13.41 -3.47
N ALA A 28 0.64 13.80 -4.72
CA ALA A 28 1.37 15.02 -5.06
C ALA A 28 0.67 16.25 -4.47
N ALA A 29 -0.66 16.28 -4.56
CA ALA A 29 -1.44 17.38 -4.00
C ALA A 29 -1.26 17.48 -2.48
N ALA A 30 -1.14 16.36 -1.81
CA ALA A 30 -0.96 16.33 -0.36
C ALA A 30 0.35 16.99 0.08
N VAL A 31 1.32 17.11 -0.81
CA VAL A 31 2.62 17.75 -0.52
C VAL A 31 2.84 19.01 -1.38
N ASN A 32 1.78 19.50 -2.03
CA ASN A 32 1.80 20.73 -2.81
C ASN A 32 2.81 20.75 -3.94
N LEU A 33 2.93 19.62 -4.63
CA LEU A 33 3.80 19.48 -5.79
C LEU A 33 2.99 19.03 -6.99
N SER A 34 3.50 19.31 -8.20
CA SER A 34 2.94 18.73 -9.40
C SER A 34 3.23 17.22 -9.40
N PRO A 35 2.41 16.42 -10.07
CA PRO A 35 2.65 14.97 -10.13
C PRO A 35 4.03 14.62 -10.69
N PHE A 36 4.46 15.32 -11.74
CA PHE A 36 5.77 15.05 -12.34
C PHE A 36 6.90 15.37 -11.35
N HIS A 37 6.85 16.54 -10.72
CA HIS A 37 7.89 16.96 -9.78
C HIS A 37 7.90 16.02 -8.57
N PHE A 38 6.73 15.67 -8.06
CA PHE A 38 6.64 14.75 -6.93
C PHE A 38 7.24 13.40 -7.26
N GLN A 39 6.91 12.84 -8.42
CA GLN A 39 7.41 11.52 -8.80
C GLN A 39 8.94 11.50 -8.88
N ARG A 40 9.53 12.55 -9.46
CA ARG A 40 10.97 12.66 -9.53
C ARG A 40 11.60 12.73 -8.14
N LEU A 41 11.07 13.61 -7.32
CA LEU A 41 11.60 13.83 -5.98
C LEU A 41 11.48 12.56 -5.14
N PHE A 42 10.31 11.94 -5.16
CA PHE A 42 10.08 10.72 -4.41
C PHE A 42 11.03 9.61 -4.84
N SER A 43 11.20 9.43 -6.15
CA SER A 43 12.07 8.37 -6.67
C SER A 43 13.53 8.59 -6.27
N GLN A 44 13.97 9.84 -6.24
CA GLN A 44 15.33 10.16 -5.81
C GLN A 44 15.56 9.81 -4.35
N TRP A 45 14.59 10.04 -3.49
CA TRP A 45 14.72 9.80 -2.06
C TRP A 45 14.43 8.36 -1.65
N ALA A 46 13.40 7.76 -2.26
CA ALA A 46 12.93 6.44 -1.85
C ALA A 46 13.54 5.30 -2.65
N GLY A 47 14.16 5.60 -3.79
CA GLY A 47 14.74 4.58 -4.66
C GLY A 47 13.70 3.79 -5.44
N THR A 48 12.43 4.20 -5.39
CA THR A 48 11.34 3.55 -6.12
C THR A 48 10.27 4.59 -6.41
N SER A 49 9.37 4.27 -7.34
CA SER A 49 8.28 5.20 -7.66
C SER A 49 7.19 5.17 -6.58
N PRO A 50 6.39 6.25 -6.47
CA PRO A 50 5.26 6.25 -5.55
C PRO A 50 4.28 5.10 -5.79
N LYS A 51 4.01 4.80 -7.06
CA LYS A 51 3.12 3.70 -7.43
C LYS A 51 3.65 2.36 -6.94
N ARG A 52 4.94 2.11 -7.16
CA ARG A 52 5.57 0.87 -6.72
C ARG A 52 5.57 0.75 -5.20
N PHE A 53 5.84 1.85 -4.52
CA PHE A 53 5.81 1.89 -3.07
C PHE A 53 4.43 1.50 -2.54
N LEU A 54 3.37 2.06 -3.13
CA LEU A 54 1.99 1.73 -2.76
C LEU A 54 1.67 0.26 -3.04
N GLN A 55 2.14 -0.26 -4.17
CA GLN A 55 1.93 -1.68 -4.51
C GLN A 55 2.58 -2.60 -3.49
N VAL A 56 3.80 -2.29 -3.06
CA VAL A 56 4.50 -3.10 -2.06
C VAL A 56 3.77 -3.03 -0.71
N LEU A 57 3.33 -1.85 -0.29
CA LEU A 57 2.55 -1.70 0.94
C LEU A 57 1.27 -2.53 0.89
N THR A 58 0.57 -2.46 -0.23
CA THR A 58 -0.68 -3.20 -0.43
C THR A 58 -0.44 -4.70 -0.34
N LEU A 59 0.63 -5.17 -0.98
CA LEU A 59 0.98 -6.58 -0.96
C LEU A 59 1.34 -7.04 0.45
N GLU A 60 2.16 -6.27 1.17
CA GLU A 60 2.57 -6.63 2.53
C GLU A 60 1.38 -6.67 3.47
N ARG A 61 0.47 -5.71 3.34
CA ARG A 61 -0.75 -5.71 4.14
C ARG A 61 -1.63 -6.91 3.80
N GLY A 62 -1.73 -7.24 2.52
CA GLY A 62 -2.48 -8.41 2.08
C GLY A 62 -1.93 -9.69 2.67
N LYS A 63 -0.61 -9.84 2.67
CA LYS A 63 0.04 -10.99 3.28
C LYS A 63 -0.23 -11.07 4.77
N PHE A 64 -0.16 -9.95 5.46
CA PHE A 64 -0.44 -9.89 6.89
C PHE A 64 -1.88 -10.33 7.19
N LEU A 65 -2.85 -9.78 6.45
CA LEU A 65 -4.24 -10.11 6.64
C LEU A 65 -4.52 -11.58 6.32
N LEU A 66 -3.90 -12.10 5.27
CA LEU A 66 -4.06 -13.52 4.92
C LEU A 66 -3.53 -14.42 6.03
N ARG A 67 -2.38 -14.09 6.61
CA ARG A 67 -1.84 -14.86 7.72
C ARG A 67 -2.77 -14.85 8.94
N GLN A 68 -3.47 -13.74 9.17
CA GLN A 68 -4.46 -13.66 10.24
C GLN A 68 -5.67 -14.54 9.99
N GLN A 69 -5.97 -14.84 8.71
CA GLN A 69 -7.12 -15.64 8.32
C GLN A 69 -6.83 -17.13 8.23
N LEU A 70 -5.56 -17.51 8.12
CA LEU A 70 -5.19 -18.91 7.92
C LEU A 70 -5.76 -19.88 8.95
N PRO A 71 -5.71 -19.59 10.26
CA PRO A 71 -6.28 -20.53 11.24
C PRO A 71 -7.76 -20.76 11.03
N LEU A 72 -8.51 -19.73 10.65
CA LEU A 72 -9.94 -19.86 10.38
C LEU A 72 -10.19 -20.71 9.14
N LEU A 73 -9.42 -20.49 8.10
CA LEU A 73 -9.54 -21.27 6.87
C LEU A 73 -9.21 -22.74 7.09
N GLU A 74 -8.17 -23.01 7.89
CA GLU A 74 -7.80 -24.38 8.24
C GLU A 74 -8.90 -25.07 9.04
N ALA A 75 -9.48 -24.37 10.01
CA ALA A 75 -10.59 -24.90 10.80
C ALA A 75 -11.80 -25.21 9.92
N ALA A 76 -12.12 -24.33 8.99
CA ALA A 76 -13.23 -24.55 8.07
C ALA A 76 -13.00 -25.78 7.21
N ASP A 77 -11.76 -25.97 6.76
CA ASP A 77 -11.39 -27.13 5.94
C ASP A 77 -11.55 -28.43 6.73
N GLU A 78 -11.07 -28.45 7.97
CA GLU A 78 -11.18 -29.62 8.85
C GLU A 78 -12.64 -29.98 9.14
N LEU A 79 -13.49 -28.96 9.24
CA LEU A 79 -14.91 -29.18 9.49
C LEU A 79 -15.68 -29.61 8.24
N GLY A 80 -15.00 -29.73 7.12
CA GLY A 80 -15.63 -30.18 5.89
C GLY A 80 -16.52 -29.15 5.26
N LEU A 81 -16.33 -27.88 5.59
CA LEU A 81 -17.12 -26.80 5.02
C LEU A 81 -16.79 -26.55 3.56
N SER A 82 -15.74 -27.17 3.05
CA SER A 82 -15.30 -27.11 1.66
C SER A 82 -15.19 -25.69 1.11
N GLY A 83 -15.15 -24.71 2.00
CA GLY A 83 -14.97 -23.33 1.59
C GLY A 83 -13.66 -23.11 0.86
N SER A 84 -12.64 -23.86 1.24
CA SER A 84 -11.33 -23.75 0.61
C SER A 84 -11.39 -24.03 -0.90
N SER A 85 -12.17 -25.00 -1.31
CA SER A 85 -12.31 -25.33 -2.72
C SER A 85 -13.02 -24.24 -3.52
N ARG A 86 -13.71 -23.35 -2.83
CA ARG A 86 -14.44 -22.25 -3.47
C ARG A 86 -13.69 -20.93 -3.41
N LEU A 87 -12.52 -20.94 -2.80
CA LEU A 87 -11.72 -19.72 -2.66
C LEU A 87 -10.85 -19.43 -3.89
N HIS A 88 -10.82 -20.31 -4.83
CA HIS A 88 -10.03 -20.13 -6.05
C HIS A 88 -10.88 -19.89 -7.27
#